data_98f85b311566536c8810dc915ee6914b
#
_entry.id   98f85b311566536c8810dc915ee6914b
#
_cell.length_a   1.000
_cell.length_b   1.000
_cell.length_c   1.000
_cell.angle_alpha   90.00
_cell.angle_beta   90.00
_cell.angle_gamma   90.00
#
_symmetry.space_group_name_H-M   'P 1'
#
loop_
_entity.id
_entity.type
_entity.pdbx_description
1 polymer ?
#
loop_
_entity_poly.entity_id
_entity_poly.type
_entity_poly.pdbx_seq_one_letter_code
_entity_poly.pdbx_strand_id
1 'polypeptide(L)' 'MNGDVRIIKRYQNRKLYDTHQSCYVTLEEIAQIIREGHEIQVIDNKTKNDITYMTQIQLLFDQERKSDKSGDVDLLKRV' A
#
# COMPACT_ATOMS: atom_id res chain seq x y z
N MET A 1 14.04 1.73 -15.98
CA MET A 1 14.00 2.24 -15.69
C MET A 1 13.44 2.87 -15.50
N ASN A 2 13.15 2.75 -15.43
CA ASN A 2 12.70 3.30 -15.23
C ASN A 2 12.54 4.22 -14.53
N GLY A 3 12.61 4.78 -14.37
CA GLY A 3 12.59 5.91 -13.51
C GLY A 3 11.28 6.50 -13.18
N ASP A 4 10.24 5.92 -13.62
CA ASP A 4 8.91 6.45 -13.36
C ASP A 4 8.43 5.99 -12.02
N VAL A 5 8.22 6.95 -11.12
CA VAL A 5 7.67 6.67 -9.81
C VAL A 5 6.19 7.01 -9.84
N ARG A 6 5.36 6.05 -9.46
CA ARG A 6 3.93 6.30 -9.41
C ARG A 6 3.60 7.06 -8.14
N ILE A 7 2.95 8.19 -8.30
CA ILE A 7 2.57 9.00 -7.16
C ILE A 7 1.15 8.62 -6.74
N ILE A 8 1.03 8.15 -5.51
CA ILE A 8 -0.26 7.78 -4.93
C ILE A 8 -0.60 8.82 -3.89
N LYS A 9 -1.78 9.37 -3.95
CA LYS A 9 -2.23 10.35 -2.96
C LYS A 9 -3.17 9.68 -1.99
N ARG A 10 -2.94 9.90 -0.72
CA ARG A 10 -3.81 9.36 0.31
C ARG A 10 -4.74 10.45 0.81
N TYR A 11 -6.02 10.19 0.72
CA TYR A 11 -7.03 11.12 1.19
C TYR A 11 -7.58 10.67 2.53
N GLN A 12 -8.36 11.52 3.14
CA GLN A 12 -9.07 11.12 4.34
C GLN A 12 -9.90 9.90 4.01
N ASN A 13 -10.28 9.15 5.01
CA ASN A 13 -11.02 7.90 4.81
C ASN A 13 -10.15 6.82 4.22
N ARG A 14 -8.83 7.02 4.26
CA ARG A 14 -7.89 6.00 3.80
C ARG A 14 -8.04 5.67 2.33
N LYS A 15 -8.56 6.58 1.55
CA LYS A 15 -8.67 6.35 0.13
C LYS A 15 -7.36 6.69 -0.53
N LEU A 16 -6.96 5.84 -1.46
CA LEU A 16 -5.71 6.01 -2.18
C LEU A 16 -6.01 6.26 -3.64
N TYR A 17 -5.41 7.29 -4.18
CA TYR A 17 -5.65 7.70 -5.54
C TYR A 17 -4.36 7.61 -6.35
N ASP A 18 -4.39 6.81 -7.40
CA ASP A 18 -3.24 6.66 -8.28
C ASP A 18 -3.27 7.74 -9.34
N THR A 19 -2.35 8.69 -9.24
CA THR A 19 -2.33 9.79 -10.20
C THR A 19 -1.88 9.33 -11.57
N HIS A 20 -1.20 8.22 -11.65
CA HIS A 20 -0.77 7.69 -12.93
C HIS A 20 -1.93 7.13 -13.73
N GLN A 21 -2.79 6.39 -13.06
CA GLN A 21 -3.95 5.80 -13.71
C GLN A 21 -5.20 6.66 -13.57
N SER A 22 -5.11 7.70 -12.77
CA SER A 22 -6.23 8.61 -12.53
C SER A 22 -7.44 7.88 -11.98
N CYS A 23 -7.20 7.00 -11.01
CA CYS A 23 -8.29 6.28 -10.38
C CYS A 23 -7.91 5.88 -8.97
N TYR A 24 -8.91 5.56 -8.18
CA TYR A 24 -8.68 5.09 -6.83
C TYR A 24 -8.17 3.64 -6.86
N VAL A 25 -7.30 3.33 -5.93
CA VAL A 25 -6.74 1.99 -5.85
C VAL A 25 -6.83 1.51 -4.41
N THR A 26 -6.79 0.20 -4.26
CA THR A 26 -6.76 -0.41 -2.95
C THR A 26 -5.33 -0.76 -2.57
N LEU A 27 -5.14 -1.11 -1.30
CA LEU A 27 -3.83 -1.55 -0.87
C LEU A 27 -3.38 -2.78 -1.64
N GLU A 28 -4.30 -3.65 -1.95
CA GLU A 28 -3.97 -4.83 -2.74
C GLU A 28 -3.44 -4.46 -4.11
N GLU A 29 -4.06 -3.48 -4.71
CA GLU A 29 -3.62 -3.06 -6.02
C GLU A 29 -2.24 -2.42 -5.96
N ILE A 30 -1.98 -1.69 -4.89
CA ILE A 30 -0.66 -1.10 -4.71
C ILE A 30 0.37 -2.20 -4.53
N ALA A 31 0.04 -3.24 -3.77
CA ALA A 31 0.96 -4.35 -3.61
C ALA A 31 1.27 -5.01 -4.94
N GLN A 32 0.27 -5.12 -5.78
CA GLN A 32 0.47 -5.71 -7.09
C GLN A 32 1.41 -4.85 -7.94
N ILE A 33 1.22 -3.55 -7.87
CA ILE A 33 2.09 -2.63 -8.61
C ILE A 33 3.53 -2.80 -8.19
N ILE A 34 3.74 -2.94 -6.90
CA ILE A 34 5.10 -3.12 -6.38
C ILE A 34 5.68 -4.44 -6.85
N ARG A 35 4.87 -5.48 -6.83
CA ARG A 35 5.34 -6.79 -7.27
C ARG A 35 5.75 -6.79 -8.73
N GLU A 36 5.12 -5.94 -9.50
CA GLU A 36 5.45 -5.84 -10.91
C GLU A 36 6.73 -5.05 -11.14
N GLY A 37 7.32 -4.54 -10.10
CA GLY A 37 8.60 -3.88 -10.21
C GLY A 37 8.53 -2.37 -10.30
N HIS A 38 7.36 -1.81 -10.08
CA HIS A 38 7.22 -0.36 -10.13
C HIS A 38 7.54 0.27 -8.79
N GLU A 39 8.07 1.46 -8.85
CA GLU A 39 8.27 2.23 -7.64
C GLU A 39 7.06 3.09 -7.38
N ILE A 40 6.70 3.24 -6.12
CA ILE A 40 5.60 4.11 -5.76
C ILE A 40 6.05 5.10 -4.71
N GLN A 41 5.35 6.22 -4.68
CA GLN A 41 5.54 7.22 -3.65
C GLN A 41 4.15 7.62 -3.17
N VAL A 42 3.90 7.47 -1.88
CA VAL A 42 2.59 7.79 -1.32
C VAL A 42 2.70 9.09 -0.54
N ILE A 43 1.85 10.03 -0.90
CA ILE A 43 1.84 11.35 -0.29
C ILE A 43 0.49 11.57 0.37
N ASP A 44 0.52 12.01 1.61
CA ASP A 44 -0.72 12.37 2.29
C ASP A 44 -1.23 13.67 1.69
N ASN A 45 -2.43 13.64 1.14
CA ASN A 45 -2.95 14.80 0.43
C ASN A 45 -3.20 15.98 1.36
N LYS A 46 -3.47 15.71 2.61
CA LYS A 46 -3.77 16.76 3.57
C LYS A 46 -2.51 17.43 4.09
N THR A 47 -1.55 16.63 4.52
CA THR A 47 -0.34 17.18 5.13
C THR A 47 0.80 17.33 4.14
N LYS A 48 0.68 16.70 2.98
CA LYS A 48 1.72 16.70 1.95
C LYS A 48 2.98 15.98 2.40
N ASN A 49 2.88 15.18 3.42
CA ASN A 49 4.01 14.38 3.88
C ASN A 49 4.14 13.11 3.09
N ASP A 50 5.38 12.67 2.93
CA ASP A 50 5.65 11.40 2.26
C ASP A 50 5.39 10.27 3.25
N ILE A 51 4.41 9.45 2.98
CA ILE A 51 4.04 8.35 3.85
C ILE A 51 4.26 7.00 3.15
N THR A 52 5.16 6.97 2.20
CA THR A 52 5.43 5.76 1.46
C THR A 52 5.85 4.62 2.38
N TYR A 53 6.75 4.93 3.29
CA TYR A 53 7.26 3.91 4.19
C TYR A 53 6.15 3.34 5.07
N MET A 54 5.32 4.22 5.61
CA MET A 54 4.22 3.77 6.44
C MET A 54 3.23 2.91 5.66
N THR A 55 3.01 3.28 4.43
CA THR A 55 2.11 2.52 3.58
C THR A 55 2.67 1.14 3.29
N GLN A 56 3.97 1.06 3.09
CA GLN A 56 4.59 -0.23 2.83
C GLN A 56 4.50 -1.14 4.05
N ILE A 57 4.62 -0.57 5.23
CA ILE A 57 4.47 -1.35 6.44
C ILE A 57 3.04 -1.87 6.54
N GLN A 58 2.08 -1.02 6.21
CA GLN A 58 0.69 -1.44 6.21
C GLN A 58 0.45 -2.59 5.24
N LEU A 59 1.10 -2.53 4.08
CA LEU A 59 0.98 -3.59 3.10
C LEU A 59 1.49 -4.91 3.64
N LEU A 60 2.58 -4.87 4.36
CA LEU A 60 3.13 -6.07 4.93
C LEU A 60 2.16 -6.71 5.91
N PHE A 61 1.61 -5.89 6.78
CA PHE A 61 0.64 -6.41 7.75
C PHE A 61 -0.57 -6.98 7.06
N ASP A 62 -1.04 -6.29 6.04
CA ASP A 62 -2.23 -6.73 5.35
C ASP A 62 -2.01 -8.06 4.67
N GLN A 63 -0.85 -8.24 4.10
CA GLN A 63 -0.54 -9.48 3.41
C GLN A 63 -0.36 -10.63 4.39
N GLU A 64 0.23 -10.34 5.51
CA GLU A 64 0.38 -11.37 6.53
C GLU A 64 -0.98 -11.85 7.02
N ARG A 65 -1.89 -10.92 7.17
CA ARG A 65 -3.22 -11.31 7.60
C ARG A 65 -3.90 -12.21 6.60
N LYS A 66 -3.70 -11.93 5.34
CA LYS A 66 -4.30 -12.77 4.31
C LYS A 66 -3.68 -14.15 4.29
N SER A 67 -2.38 -14.21 4.51
CA SER A 67 -1.72 -15.50 4.59
C SER A 67 -2.22 -16.28 5.77
N ASP A 68 -2.50 -15.59 6.84
CA ASP A 68 -2.90 -16.22 8.08
C ASP A 68 -4.22 -16.92 7.98
N LYS A 69 -5.00 -16.59 6.98
CA LYS A 69 -6.28 -17.23 6.83
C LYS A 69 -6.16 -18.71 6.82
N SER A 70 -5.05 -19.21 6.33
CA SER A 70 -4.93 -20.63 6.20
C SER A 70 -4.44 -21.31 7.46
N GLY A 71 -4.13 -20.56 8.49
CA GLY A 71 -3.72 -21.25 9.68
C GLY A 71 -2.84 -20.49 10.60
N ASP A 72 -2.25 -19.45 10.12
CA ASP A 72 -1.35 -18.69 10.96
C ASP A 72 -2.04 -17.83 11.97
N VAL A 73 -3.34 -17.91 11.96
CA VAL A 73 -4.11 -17.19 12.95
C VAL A 73 -3.62 -17.52 14.34
N ASP A 74 -3.14 -18.73 14.50
CA ASP A 74 -2.63 -19.15 15.80
C ASP A 74 -1.51 -18.28 16.30
N LEU A 75 -0.70 -17.82 15.39
CA LEU A 75 0.40 -16.98 15.81
C LEU A 75 -0.09 -15.70 16.44
N LEU A 76 -1.11 -15.14 15.87
CA LEU A 76 -1.68 -13.93 16.41
C LEU A 76 -2.30 -14.17 17.77
N LYS A 77 -2.90 -15.31 17.93
CA LYS A 77 -3.54 -15.60 19.18
C LYS A 77 -2.55 -15.78 20.30
N ARG A 78 -1.38 -16.22 19.97
CA ARG A 78 -0.38 -16.44 21.00
C ARG A 78 0.22 -15.17 21.48
N VAL A 79 0.09 -14.15 20.70
CA VAL A 79 0.56 -12.85 21.10
C VAL A 79 -0.44 -12.16 21.97
#